data_5eac2b7543ac446645f4028665002325
#
_entry.id   5eac2b7543ac446645f4028665002325
#
_cell.length_a   1.000
_cell.length_b   1.000
_cell.length_c   1.000
_cell.angle_alpha   90.00
_cell.angle_beta   90.00
_cell.angle_gamma   90.00
#
_symmetry.space_group_name_H-M   'P 1'
#
loop_
_entity.id
_entity.type
_entity.pdbx_description
1 polymer ?
#
loop_
_entity_poly.entity_id
_entity_poly.type
_entity_poly.pdbx_seq_one_letter_code
_entity_poly.pdbx_strand_id
1 'polypeptide(L)'
;MNFTKPSAGKPALLTFSEVNTFLHEFGHALHGMFANTTYSTMSGTSVYWDFVELPSQIMENFATEKEFLNTFARHYQTGEPIPAELIQKIVDASNFNVAYACLRQISFGLLDMAWYTRQETFDGDVRAYEKEAWKKAQILPGVEDTCMSVQFS
;
A
#
# COMPACT_ATOMS: atom_id res chain seq x y z
N MET A 1 10.81 9.13 -5.22
CA MET A 1 10.34 8.16 -6.26
C MET A 1 11.44 7.91 -7.28
N ASN A 2 11.62 6.67 -7.71
CA ASN A 2 12.52 6.31 -8.82
C ASN A 2 11.67 5.73 -9.94
N PHE A 3 11.57 6.44 -11.04
CA PHE A 3 10.78 6.02 -12.19
C PHE A 3 11.63 5.32 -13.26
N THR A 4 10.97 4.46 -14.02
CA THR A 4 11.55 3.84 -15.22
C THR A 4 12.10 4.92 -16.15
N LYS A 5 13.38 4.80 -16.50
CA LYS A 5 14.05 5.77 -17.35
C LYS A 5 13.74 5.52 -18.84
N PRO A 6 13.74 6.56 -19.68
CA PRO A 6 13.64 6.37 -21.11
C PRO A 6 14.83 5.57 -21.66
N SER A 7 14.59 4.82 -22.70
CA SER A 7 15.64 4.09 -23.46
C SER A 7 15.73 4.61 -24.89
N ALA A 8 16.78 4.22 -25.62
CA ALA A 8 16.95 4.64 -27.02
C ALA A 8 15.71 4.31 -27.86
N GLY A 9 15.06 5.34 -28.40
CA GLY A 9 13.87 5.22 -29.25
C GLY A 9 12.53 4.98 -28.49
N LYS A 10 12.52 4.98 -27.14
CA LYS A 10 11.29 4.87 -26.34
C LYS A 10 11.26 5.92 -25.22
N PRO A 11 10.14 6.63 -25.03
CA PRO A 11 9.97 7.51 -23.87
C PRO A 11 9.97 6.70 -22.56
N ALA A 12 10.00 7.37 -21.43
CA ALA A 12 9.74 6.75 -20.13
C ALA A 12 8.30 6.22 -20.10
N LEU A 13 8.16 4.90 -20.07
CA LEU A 13 6.86 4.23 -19.95
C LEU A 13 6.72 3.74 -18.51
N LEU A 14 5.85 4.38 -17.76
CA LEU A 14 5.61 4.05 -16.36
C LEU A 14 4.81 2.76 -16.26
N THR A 15 5.15 1.92 -15.28
CA THR A 15 4.31 0.80 -14.87
C THR A 15 3.10 1.31 -14.11
N PHE A 16 2.06 0.48 -13.99
CA PHE A 16 0.88 0.83 -13.18
C PHE A 16 1.25 1.17 -11.74
N SER A 17 2.16 0.41 -11.13
CA SER A 17 2.65 0.67 -9.77
C SER A 17 3.34 2.03 -9.65
N GLU A 18 4.12 2.45 -10.65
CA GLU A 18 4.77 3.78 -10.64
C GLU A 18 3.75 4.91 -10.75
N VAL A 19 2.69 4.73 -11.56
CA VAL A 19 1.57 5.70 -11.65
C VAL A 19 0.83 5.78 -10.33
N ASN A 20 0.53 4.63 -9.71
CA ASN A 20 -0.14 4.57 -8.41
C ASN A 20 0.69 5.28 -7.33
N THR A 21 2.00 5.00 -7.25
CA THR A 21 2.91 5.69 -6.34
C THR A 21 2.93 7.20 -6.59
N PHE A 22 2.94 7.64 -7.86
CA PHE A 22 2.88 9.07 -8.17
C PHE A 22 1.61 9.72 -7.62
N LEU A 23 0.45 9.09 -7.80
CA LEU A 23 -0.81 9.60 -7.29
C LEU A 23 -0.84 9.61 -5.75
N HIS A 24 -0.31 8.56 -5.13
CA HIS A 24 -0.14 8.48 -3.68
C HIS A 24 0.65 9.67 -3.13
N GLU A 25 1.86 9.89 -3.62
CA GLU A 25 2.71 11.01 -3.19
C GLU A 25 2.09 12.37 -3.51
N PHE A 26 1.37 12.46 -4.63
CA PHE A 26 0.63 13.67 -4.96
C PHE A 26 -0.52 13.94 -3.97
N GLY A 27 -1.14 12.89 -3.43
CA GLY A 27 -2.13 13.01 -2.35
C GLY A 27 -1.53 13.63 -1.08
N HIS A 28 -0.32 13.23 -0.68
CA HIS A 28 0.40 13.90 0.41
C HIS A 28 0.73 15.36 0.09
N ALA A 29 1.14 15.64 -1.15
CA ALA A 29 1.39 17.01 -1.59
C ALA A 29 0.12 17.88 -1.52
N LEU A 30 -1.03 17.37 -1.96
CA LEU A 30 -2.32 18.06 -1.86
C LEU A 30 -2.70 18.31 -0.40
N HIS A 31 -2.53 17.32 0.47
CA HIS A 31 -2.76 17.47 1.91
C HIS A 31 -1.93 18.63 2.49
N GLY A 32 -0.66 18.71 2.12
CA GLY A 32 0.21 19.82 2.55
C GLY A 32 -0.20 21.17 1.97
N MET A 33 -0.50 21.22 0.66
CA MET A 33 -0.87 22.47 -0.02
C MET A 33 -2.21 23.06 0.44
N PHE A 34 -3.18 22.21 0.78
CA PHE A 34 -4.50 22.64 1.25
C PHE A 34 -4.60 22.76 2.76
N ALA A 35 -3.55 22.45 3.50
CA ALA A 35 -3.55 22.58 4.94
C ALA A 35 -3.75 24.04 5.35
N ASN A 36 -4.78 24.28 6.17
CA ASN A 36 -5.09 25.58 6.75
C ASN A 36 -5.28 25.41 8.26
N THR A 37 -4.18 25.17 8.96
CA THR A 37 -4.16 24.91 10.41
C THR A 37 -3.66 26.14 11.17
N THR A 38 -4.14 26.31 12.41
CA THR A 38 -3.66 27.38 13.30
C THR A 38 -2.20 27.17 13.70
N TYR A 39 -1.79 25.91 13.88
CA TYR A 39 -0.43 25.56 14.29
C TYR A 39 0.30 24.82 13.17
N SER A 40 1.42 25.37 12.72
CA SER A 40 2.23 24.81 11.62
C SER A 40 2.76 23.41 11.90
N THR A 41 2.99 23.09 13.17
CA THR A 41 3.44 21.76 13.63
C THR A 41 2.38 20.66 13.49
N MET A 42 1.12 21.01 13.17
CA MET A 42 0.00 20.12 12.97
C MET A 42 -0.52 20.21 11.53
N SER A 43 0.33 20.58 10.60
CA SER A 43 -0.04 20.82 9.20
C SER A 43 0.40 19.68 8.28
N GLY A 44 -0.38 19.41 7.26
CA GLY A 44 -0.06 18.41 6.25
C GLY A 44 0.12 17.01 6.87
N THR A 45 1.26 16.38 6.62
CA THR A 45 1.57 15.03 7.13
C THR A 45 1.91 14.99 8.61
N SER A 46 1.97 16.14 9.31
CA SER A 46 2.16 16.22 10.78
C SER A 46 0.86 15.99 11.54
N VAL A 47 0.20 14.88 11.27
CA VAL A 47 -1.07 14.42 11.86
C VAL A 47 -0.90 13.04 12.47
N TYR A 48 -1.92 12.52 13.15
CA TYR A 48 -1.89 11.14 13.66
C TYR A 48 -1.71 10.14 12.51
N TRP A 49 -1.01 9.05 12.78
CA TRP A 49 -0.63 8.03 11.78
C TRP A 49 -1.82 7.31 11.15
N ASP A 50 -2.91 7.18 11.88
CA ASP A 50 -4.17 6.61 11.37
C ASP A 50 -4.86 7.48 10.30
N PHE A 51 -4.48 8.75 10.20
CA PHE A 51 -5.03 9.69 9.23
C PHE A 51 -4.05 10.06 8.09
N VAL A 52 -2.75 9.96 8.32
CA VAL A 52 -1.71 10.49 7.41
C VAL A 52 -1.81 9.96 5.98
N GLU A 53 -2.22 8.71 5.81
CA GLU A 53 -2.34 8.05 4.50
C GLU A 53 -3.73 8.21 3.84
N LEU A 54 -4.70 8.87 4.50
CA LEU A 54 -6.03 9.05 3.91
C LEU A 54 -5.98 9.85 2.60
N PRO A 55 -5.32 11.01 2.50
CA PRO A 55 -5.25 11.78 1.26
C PRO A 55 -4.46 11.08 0.15
N SER A 56 -3.37 10.40 0.50
CA SER A 56 -2.56 9.65 -0.46
C SER A 56 -3.30 8.46 -1.03
N GLN A 57 -3.93 7.65 -0.20
CA GLN A 57 -4.67 6.45 -0.63
C GLN A 57 -5.96 6.78 -1.38
N ILE A 58 -6.63 7.90 -1.08
CA ILE A 58 -7.76 8.37 -1.89
C ILE A 58 -7.32 8.63 -3.34
N MET A 59 -6.17 9.24 -3.55
CA MET A 59 -5.68 9.55 -4.89
C MET A 59 -5.35 8.30 -5.71
N GLU A 60 -4.97 7.20 -5.08
CA GLU A 60 -4.72 5.93 -5.75
C GLU A 60 -5.95 5.39 -6.50
N ASN A 61 -7.17 5.67 -6.00
CA ASN A 61 -8.39 5.21 -6.65
C ASN A 61 -8.55 5.75 -8.08
N PHE A 62 -7.99 6.92 -8.39
CA PHE A 62 -8.03 7.48 -9.74
C PHE A 62 -7.20 6.68 -10.76
N ALA A 63 -6.23 5.87 -10.30
CA ALA A 63 -5.37 5.06 -11.17
C ALA A 63 -6.15 4.01 -12.00
N THR A 64 -7.38 3.69 -11.62
CA THR A 64 -8.25 2.74 -12.34
C THR A 64 -9.50 3.39 -12.95
N GLU A 65 -9.70 4.70 -12.73
CA GLU A 65 -10.84 5.42 -13.28
C GLU A 65 -10.63 5.74 -14.75
N LYS A 66 -11.50 5.19 -15.62
CA LYS A 66 -11.41 5.34 -17.07
C LYS A 66 -11.36 6.80 -17.54
N GLU A 67 -12.19 7.64 -16.95
CA GLU A 67 -12.27 9.07 -17.31
C GLU A 67 -10.94 9.78 -17.00
N PHE A 68 -10.36 9.49 -15.85
CA PHE A 68 -9.08 10.04 -15.47
C PHE A 68 -7.95 9.50 -16.36
N LEU A 69 -7.87 8.20 -16.59
CA LEU A 69 -6.87 7.58 -17.46
C LEU A 69 -6.93 8.12 -18.90
N ASN A 70 -8.10 8.41 -19.43
CA ASN A 70 -8.28 8.99 -20.76
C ASN A 70 -7.63 10.37 -20.91
N THR A 71 -7.33 11.06 -19.83
CA THR A 71 -6.67 12.37 -19.89
C THR A 71 -5.19 12.26 -20.29
N PHE A 72 -4.51 11.18 -19.94
CA PHE A 72 -3.06 11.02 -20.16
C PHE A 72 -2.62 9.64 -20.66
N ALA A 73 -3.33 8.56 -20.33
CA ALA A 73 -2.92 7.19 -20.64
C ALA A 73 -3.17 6.85 -22.12
N ARG A 74 -2.18 7.22 -22.97
CA ARG A 74 -2.24 7.04 -24.41
C ARG A 74 -1.07 6.21 -24.90
N HIS A 75 -1.30 5.41 -25.93
CA HIS A 75 -0.25 4.65 -26.58
C HIS A 75 0.79 5.60 -27.19
N TYR A 76 2.05 5.44 -26.83
CA TYR A 76 3.12 6.41 -27.12
C TYR A 76 3.42 6.61 -28.62
N GLN A 77 3.03 5.67 -29.48
CA GLN A 77 3.20 5.78 -30.95
C GLN A 77 1.90 6.17 -31.65
N THR A 78 0.76 5.57 -31.27
CA THR A 78 -0.51 5.78 -31.97
C THR A 78 -1.37 6.89 -31.39
N GLY A 79 -1.12 7.27 -30.13
CA GLY A 79 -1.94 8.26 -29.39
C GLY A 79 -3.32 7.75 -28.96
N GLU A 80 -3.63 6.47 -29.20
CA GLU A 80 -4.90 5.86 -28.79
C GLU A 80 -5.00 5.76 -27.27
N PRO A 81 -6.19 5.98 -26.69
CA PRO A 81 -6.39 5.82 -25.25
C PRO A 81 -6.24 4.34 -24.83
N ILE A 82 -5.96 4.13 -23.56
CA ILE A 82 -5.88 2.79 -22.99
C ILE A 82 -7.20 2.03 -23.22
N PRO A 83 -7.20 0.79 -23.76
CA PRO A 83 -8.42 0.01 -23.93
C PRO A 83 -9.11 -0.29 -22.59
N ALA A 84 -10.44 -0.17 -22.57
CA ALA A 84 -11.23 -0.45 -21.36
C ALA A 84 -11.00 -1.88 -20.80
N GLU A 85 -10.76 -2.85 -21.68
CA GLU A 85 -10.45 -4.23 -21.29
C GLU A 85 -9.14 -4.34 -20.48
N LEU A 86 -8.14 -3.50 -20.78
CA LEU A 86 -6.90 -3.47 -20.00
C LEU A 86 -7.13 -2.85 -18.63
N ILE A 87 -7.96 -1.81 -18.54
CA ILE A 87 -8.35 -1.21 -17.25
C ILE A 87 -9.06 -2.27 -16.39
N GLN A 88 -10.02 -3.01 -16.99
CA GLN A 88 -10.72 -4.06 -16.26
C GLN A 88 -9.78 -5.17 -15.77
N LYS A 89 -8.79 -5.58 -16.58
CA LYS A 89 -7.78 -6.55 -16.15
C LYS A 89 -6.93 -6.06 -14.99
N ILE A 90 -6.64 -4.76 -14.91
CA ILE A 90 -5.94 -4.18 -13.76
C ILE A 90 -6.81 -4.28 -12.51
N VAL A 91 -8.09 -3.94 -12.62
CA VAL A 91 -9.06 -4.04 -11.51
C VAL A 91 -9.23 -5.49 -11.05
N ASP A 92 -9.37 -6.42 -11.98
CA ASP A 92 -9.51 -7.86 -11.66
C ASP A 92 -8.25 -8.39 -10.97
N ALA A 93 -7.06 -7.99 -11.43
CA ALA A 93 -5.80 -8.36 -10.83
C ALA A 93 -5.64 -7.79 -9.41
N SER A 94 -6.10 -6.56 -9.16
CA SER A 94 -6.05 -5.94 -7.83
C SER A 94 -6.96 -6.64 -6.82
N ASN A 95 -8.05 -7.26 -7.28
CA ASN A 95 -8.97 -8.02 -6.44
C ASN A 95 -8.51 -9.47 -6.18
N PHE A 96 -7.48 -9.93 -6.91
CA PHE A 96 -6.97 -11.28 -6.72
C PHE A 96 -6.27 -11.41 -5.37
N ASN A 97 -6.68 -12.41 -4.59
CA ASN A 97 -6.15 -12.68 -3.24
C ASN A 97 -6.23 -11.51 -2.23
N VAL A 98 -7.11 -10.52 -2.45
CA VAL A 98 -7.27 -9.37 -1.54
C VAL A 98 -7.65 -9.82 -0.11
N ALA A 99 -8.49 -10.85 0.02
CA ALA A 99 -8.85 -11.39 1.34
C ALA A 99 -7.64 -11.99 2.06
N TYR A 100 -6.75 -12.68 1.36
CA TYR A 100 -5.50 -13.19 1.94
C TYR A 100 -4.60 -12.05 2.39
N ALA A 101 -4.42 -11.02 1.57
CA ALA A 101 -3.61 -9.85 1.92
C ALA A 101 -4.17 -9.13 3.18
N CYS A 102 -5.48 -9.00 3.28
CA CYS A 102 -6.16 -8.44 4.45
C CYS A 102 -5.91 -9.29 5.71
N LEU A 103 -6.11 -10.60 5.63
CA LEU A 103 -5.89 -11.49 6.78
C LEU A 103 -4.41 -11.53 7.19
N ARG A 104 -3.50 -11.44 6.23
CA ARG A 104 -2.07 -11.33 6.52
C ARG A 104 -1.78 -10.05 7.32
N GLN A 105 -2.37 -8.92 6.94
CA GLN A 105 -2.22 -7.67 7.69
C GLN A 105 -2.81 -7.76 9.10
N ILE A 106 -3.99 -8.39 9.24
CA ILE A 106 -4.61 -8.65 10.54
C ILE A 106 -3.71 -9.55 11.40
N SER A 107 -3.06 -10.56 10.82
CA SER A 107 -2.16 -11.43 11.57
C SER A 107 -0.99 -10.67 12.19
N PHE A 108 -0.44 -9.68 11.48
CA PHE A 108 0.61 -8.81 12.04
C PHE A 108 0.09 -8.00 13.23
N GLY A 109 -1.11 -7.40 13.11
CA GLY A 109 -1.72 -6.67 14.22
C GLY A 109 -2.01 -7.56 15.44
N LEU A 110 -2.45 -8.81 15.23
CA LEU A 110 -2.64 -9.77 16.32
C LEU A 110 -1.32 -10.11 17.01
N LEU A 111 -0.25 -10.30 16.27
CA LEU A 111 1.07 -10.58 16.82
C LEU A 111 1.63 -9.38 17.56
N ASP A 112 1.51 -8.19 16.98
CA ASP A 112 1.92 -6.93 17.59
C ASP A 112 1.22 -6.72 18.94
N MET A 113 -0.10 -6.83 18.98
CA MET A 113 -0.89 -6.73 20.21
C MET A 113 -0.54 -7.82 21.21
N ALA A 114 -0.26 -9.04 20.76
CA ALA A 114 0.16 -10.12 21.65
C ALA A 114 1.48 -9.78 22.36
N TRP A 115 2.43 -9.17 21.68
CA TRP A 115 3.69 -8.74 22.29
C TRP A 115 3.53 -7.53 23.19
N TYR A 116 2.90 -6.46 22.73
CA TYR A 116 2.85 -5.18 23.43
C TYR A 116 1.79 -5.06 24.54
N THR A 117 0.87 -6.00 24.64
CA THR A 117 -0.06 -6.08 25.79
C THR A 117 0.45 -6.95 26.95
N ARG A 118 1.63 -7.57 26.81
CA ARG A 118 2.22 -8.36 27.88
C ARG A 118 2.61 -7.49 29.08
N GLN A 119 2.37 -8.02 30.28
CA GLN A 119 2.76 -7.38 31.54
C GLN A 119 4.08 -7.94 32.09
N GLU A 120 4.53 -9.11 31.60
CA GLU A 120 5.68 -9.84 32.12
C GLU A 120 6.69 -10.14 31.00
N THR A 121 7.95 -10.31 31.40
CA THR A 121 9.01 -10.74 30.49
C THR A 121 8.71 -12.13 29.92
N PHE A 122 8.96 -12.30 28.64
CA PHE A 122 8.78 -13.57 27.96
C PHE A 122 10.09 -14.37 27.97
N ASP A 123 10.04 -15.62 28.41
CA ASP A 123 11.16 -16.56 28.44
C ASP A 123 10.90 -17.88 27.70
N GLY A 124 9.79 -17.93 26.94
CA GLY A 124 9.34 -19.10 26.20
C GLY A 124 9.86 -19.19 24.76
N ASP A 125 9.31 -20.15 24.00
CA ASP A 125 9.60 -20.29 22.57
C ASP A 125 8.85 -19.22 21.76
N VAL A 126 9.61 -18.27 21.19
CA VAL A 126 9.10 -17.16 20.39
C VAL A 126 8.30 -17.62 19.17
N ARG A 127 8.72 -18.67 18.49
CA ARG A 127 8.00 -19.18 17.32
C ARG A 127 6.66 -19.84 17.69
N ALA A 128 6.63 -20.55 18.80
CA ALA A 128 5.39 -21.15 19.30
C ALA A 128 4.41 -20.05 19.73
N TYR A 129 4.89 -19.03 20.40
CA TYR A 129 4.09 -17.85 20.78
C TYR A 129 3.51 -17.13 19.56
N GLU A 130 4.32 -16.86 18.56
CA GLU A 130 3.92 -16.26 17.30
C GLU A 130 2.81 -17.07 16.60
N LYS A 131 3.00 -18.39 16.45
CA LYS A 131 1.99 -19.27 15.85
C LYS A 131 0.65 -19.22 16.58
N GLU A 132 0.65 -19.17 17.89
CA GLU A 132 -0.61 -19.06 18.65
C GLU A 132 -1.25 -17.68 18.53
N ALA A 133 -0.45 -16.60 18.51
CA ALA A 133 -0.94 -15.23 18.42
C ALA A 133 -1.76 -14.97 17.15
N TRP A 134 -1.31 -15.44 16.01
CA TRP A 134 -2.00 -15.21 14.73
C TRP A 134 -2.85 -16.37 14.20
N LYS A 135 -2.96 -17.45 14.97
CA LYS A 135 -3.71 -18.66 14.59
C LYS A 135 -5.11 -18.40 14.03
N LYS A 136 -5.82 -17.40 14.59
CA LYS A 136 -7.17 -17.04 14.17
C LYS A 136 -7.23 -16.41 12.77
N ALA A 137 -6.14 -15.82 12.31
CA ALA A 137 -6.04 -15.19 10.99
C ALA A 137 -5.28 -16.07 9.96
N GLN A 138 -4.75 -17.21 10.38
CA GLN A 138 -3.99 -18.11 9.52
C GLN A 138 -4.92 -18.97 8.67
N ILE A 139 -4.90 -18.76 7.35
CA ILE A 139 -5.69 -19.54 6.38
C ILE A 139 -4.84 -20.46 5.50
N LEU A 140 -3.54 -20.28 5.48
CA LEU A 140 -2.59 -21.12 4.75
C LEU A 140 -1.62 -21.79 5.74
N PRO A 141 -1.06 -22.94 5.37
CA PRO A 141 0.00 -23.55 6.17
C PRO A 141 1.16 -22.58 6.41
N GLY A 142 1.67 -22.55 7.63
CA GLY A 142 2.85 -21.75 7.95
C GLY A 142 4.10 -22.26 7.25
N VAL A 143 5.01 -21.37 6.92
CA VAL A 143 6.35 -21.74 6.42
C VAL A 143 7.22 -22.02 7.64
N GLU A 144 7.82 -23.21 7.68
CA GLU A 144 8.73 -23.57 8.76
C GLU A 144 9.99 -22.67 8.74
N ASP A 145 10.63 -22.56 9.88
CA ASP A 145 11.85 -21.75 10.09
C ASP A 145 11.73 -20.25 9.83
N THR A 146 10.52 -19.71 9.71
CA THR A 146 10.27 -18.26 9.70
C THR A 146 9.93 -17.75 11.09
N CYS A 147 10.27 -16.48 11.36
CA CYS A 147 9.91 -15.79 12.59
C CYS A 147 9.71 -14.30 12.30
N MET A 148 8.48 -13.82 12.41
CA MET A 148 8.14 -12.40 12.19
C MET A 148 8.45 -11.56 13.43
N SER A 149 8.38 -12.16 14.62
CA SER A 149 8.59 -11.46 15.90
C SER A 149 9.94 -10.78 16.02
N VAL A 150 10.99 -11.26 15.31
CA VAL A 150 12.31 -10.63 15.31
C VAL A 150 12.37 -9.30 14.57
N GLN A 151 11.30 -8.91 13.88
CA GLN A 151 11.19 -7.63 13.17
C GLN A 151 10.52 -6.54 14.03
N PHE A 152 9.97 -6.90 15.18
CA PHE A 152 9.42 -5.95 16.15
C PHE A 152 10.58 -5.35 16.97
N SER A 153 10.59 -4.04 17.12
CA SER A 153 11.61 -3.28 17.86
C SER A 153 10.99 -2.53 19.03
#